data_083d5420aa5114abbacbc7313c93eb72
#
_entry.id   083d5420aa5114abbacbc7313c93eb72
#
_cell.length_a   1.000
_cell.length_b   1.000
_cell.length_c   1.000
_cell.angle_alpha   90.00
_cell.angle_beta   90.00
_cell.angle_gamma   90.00
#
_symmetry.space_group_name_H-M   'P 1'
#
loop_
_entity.id
_entity.type
_entity.pdbx_description
1 polymer ?
#
loop_
_entity_poly.entity_id
_entity_poly.type
_entity_poly.pdbx_seq_one_letter_code
_entity_poly.pdbx_strand_id
1 'polypeptide(L)'
;MQVLVSLFFALILAVTAPTLIAQDNAKEILGQYRVAALKGGDAQRGKAVFESKQASCAKCHIVAGEERKAGPKLGTIGDKFTRDQLIRSMLEPSARIHPDHATTTVVTTAGKTVNGVLQSRNKQEIQLLDVEGQLVRIPLAMIEVEKPSPTSLMPIGLHKLIQADQFADLVAYLSTLRQQAGKSRWIGMPDEIPLVKKRARLERLHSTAMKFDHPVCIIASPTAEREYFIVEQKTRRIYRLAKGTGDFGTDQKHLFVDLSDEASTGQFEGVLCLAFHPDYKNNRKYYVNYHVRNQGSHFSPIIAERTATADFKQDSGGKSRRLLQIHQDTDLHWGGMLAFGPDGYLYIGAGDAGPQEDPQGNGQNLSLLTGSILRIDVDRTQDSLAYAIPADNPFRKRPGTRQPAQLANAREEIWAYGLRMPWRFSWDSKTGDLWVGDIGQNLFENVRIVRNGENHGWNVYEGFAEFSDRFRRKGETYIPPVLSYRRKEGVSVTAGYVYRAKRESSYYGAFIFADFESKRIWALTQKDRKLVKVRQIGTCPEKPCSFGIDAHGELMVIGYEGSIYRLVLDDSVFE
;
A
#
# COMPACT_ATOMS: atom_id res chain seq x y z
N MET A 1 48.08 1.90 42.19
CA MET A 1 47.26 2.21 40.98
C MET A 1 46.50 0.99 40.43
N GLN A 2 46.93 -0.25 40.67
CA GLN A 2 46.22 -1.47 40.18
C GLN A 2 45.05 -1.93 41.06
N VAL A 3 44.99 -1.60 42.33
CA VAL A 3 43.91 -2.02 43.26
C VAL A 3 42.64 -1.17 43.12
N LEU A 4 42.73 0.10 42.70
CA LEU A 4 41.58 0.96 42.47
C LEU A 4 40.80 0.65 41.16
N VAL A 5 41.47 0.09 40.13
CA VAL A 5 40.84 -0.27 38.87
C VAL A 5 39.98 -1.53 39.00
N SER A 6 40.39 -2.47 39.87
CA SER A 6 39.62 -3.71 40.09
C SER A 6 38.31 -3.49 40.86
N LEU A 7 38.24 -2.49 41.74
CA LEU A 7 37.01 -2.13 42.46
C LEU A 7 36.00 -1.41 41.59
N PHE A 8 36.46 -0.64 40.58
CA PHE A 8 35.56 0.04 39.64
C PHE A 8 34.91 -0.92 38.62
N PHE A 9 35.64 -1.97 38.20
CA PHE A 9 35.08 -3.01 37.31
C PHE A 9 34.11 -3.94 38.03
N ALA A 10 34.30 -4.25 39.29
CA ALA A 10 33.37 -5.06 40.10
C ALA A 10 32.04 -4.29 40.38
N LEU A 11 32.08 -2.95 40.51
CA LEU A 11 30.89 -2.14 40.76
C LEU A 11 30.03 -1.96 39.51
N ILE A 12 30.64 -1.92 38.31
CA ILE A 12 29.91 -1.81 37.03
C ILE A 12 29.23 -3.14 36.67
N LEU A 13 29.83 -4.28 36.96
CA LEU A 13 29.25 -5.61 36.74
C LEU A 13 28.09 -5.91 37.70
N ALA A 14 28.10 -5.38 38.91
CA ALA A 14 27.05 -5.60 39.91
C ALA A 14 25.76 -4.78 39.63
N VAL A 15 25.85 -3.67 38.87
CA VAL A 15 24.68 -2.83 38.51
C VAL A 15 24.04 -3.27 37.19
N THR A 16 24.76 -3.97 36.29
CA THR A 16 24.25 -4.44 35.01
C THR A 16 23.59 -5.82 35.05
N ALA A 17 23.98 -6.69 35.97
CA ALA A 17 23.47 -8.05 36.10
C ALA A 17 21.95 -8.10 36.44
N PRO A 18 21.41 -7.32 37.40
CA PRO A 18 19.98 -7.38 37.71
C PRO A 18 19.07 -6.82 36.60
N THR A 19 19.55 -5.88 35.78
CA THR A 19 18.78 -5.34 34.64
C THR A 19 18.69 -6.32 33.47
N LEU A 20 19.75 -7.08 33.20
CA LEU A 20 19.74 -8.13 32.16
C LEU A 20 18.84 -9.31 32.57
N ILE A 21 18.91 -9.79 33.79
CA ILE A 21 18.06 -10.87 34.31
C ILE A 21 16.57 -10.45 34.32
N ALA A 22 16.25 -9.20 34.64
CA ALA A 22 14.89 -8.70 34.64
C ALA A 22 14.35 -8.53 33.21
N GLN A 23 15.16 -8.19 32.22
CA GLN A 23 14.78 -8.13 30.82
C GLN A 23 14.55 -9.51 30.21
N ASP A 24 15.37 -10.49 30.54
CA ASP A 24 15.21 -11.86 30.06
C ASP A 24 13.96 -12.51 30.65
N ASN A 25 13.67 -12.33 31.94
CA ASN A 25 12.43 -12.76 32.57
C ASN A 25 11.19 -12.11 31.93
N ALA A 26 11.24 -10.83 31.58
CA ALA A 26 10.12 -10.15 30.93
C ALA A 26 9.84 -10.72 29.52
N LYS A 27 10.88 -11.01 28.74
CA LYS A 27 10.76 -11.63 27.41
C LYS A 27 10.22 -13.05 27.51
N GLU A 28 10.66 -13.82 28.50
CA GLU A 28 10.19 -15.19 28.72
C GLU A 28 8.69 -15.21 29.09
N ILE A 29 8.26 -14.34 29.98
CA ILE A 29 6.85 -14.18 30.34
C ILE A 29 6.00 -13.82 29.12
N LEU A 30 6.39 -12.84 28.31
CA LEU A 30 5.70 -12.48 27.06
C LEU A 30 5.65 -13.67 26.10
N GLY A 31 6.73 -14.45 26.03
CA GLY A 31 6.82 -15.67 25.25
C GLY A 31 5.77 -16.72 25.67
N GLN A 32 5.58 -16.92 26.97
CA GLN A 32 4.57 -17.87 27.49
C GLN A 32 3.14 -17.49 27.08
N TYR A 33 2.75 -16.22 27.21
CA TYR A 33 1.44 -15.74 26.77
C TYR A 33 1.25 -15.90 25.26
N ARG A 34 2.27 -15.58 24.47
CA ARG A 34 2.24 -15.76 23.01
C ARG A 34 2.06 -17.23 22.61
N VAL A 35 2.85 -18.12 23.22
CA VAL A 35 2.77 -19.57 22.95
C VAL A 35 1.40 -20.13 23.32
N ALA A 36 0.87 -19.79 24.51
CA ALA A 36 -0.46 -20.20 24.93
C ALA A 36 -1.54 -19.74 23.95
N ALA A 37 -1.51 -18.46 23.57
CA ALA A 37 -2.48 -17.89 22.65
C ALA A 37 -2.36 -18.42 21.21
N LEU A 38 -1.18 -18.83 20.73
CA LEU A 38 -1.01 -19.47 19.42
C LEU A 38 -1.57 -20.89 19.38
N LYS A 39 -1.53 -21.63 20.48
CA LYS A 39 -2.05 -23.01 20.57
C LYS A 39 -3.56 -23.11 20.47
N GLY A 40 -4.30 -22.11 20.89
CA GLY A 40 -5.77 -22.13 20.87
C GLY A 40 -6.36 -21.30 21.99
N GLY A 41 -7.59 -21.59 22.36
CA GLY A 41 -8.39 -20.94 23.41
C GLY A 41 -9.88 -21.13 23.15
N ASP A 42 -10.69 -20.89 24.16
CA ASP A 42 -12.14 -20.99 24.11
C ASP A 42 -12.76 -19.59 23.99
N ALA A 43 -13.52 -19.34 22.93
CA ALA A 43 -14.08 -18.02 22.65
C ALA A 43 -15.20 -17.63 23.63
N GLN A 44 -15.93 -18.60 24.20
CA GLN A 44 -17.00 -18.32 25.15
C GLN A 44 -16.42 -17.87 26.49
N ARG A 45 -15.39 -18.56 27.00
CA ARG A 45 -14.64 -18.10 28.18
C ARG A 45 -13.94 -16.78 27.91
N GLY A 46 -13.39 -16.60 26.70
CA GLY A 46 -12.74 -15.35 26.25
C GLY A 46 -13.67 -14.14 26.28
N LYS A 47 -14.97 -14.33 25.95
CA LYS A 47 -15.97 -13.28 26.10
C LYS A 47 -16.13 -12.88 27.58
N ALA A 48 -16.21 -13.84 28.48
CA ALA A 48 -16.29 -13.55 29.92
C ALA A 48 -15.05 -12.83 30.45
N VAL A 49 -13.84 -13.18 29.94
CA VAL A 49 -12.61 -12.46 30.26
C VAL A 49 -12.70 -11.01 29.76
N PHE A 50 -13.15 -10.78 28.52
CA PHE A 50 -13.29 -9.43 27.93
C PHE A 50 -14.21 -8.53 28.76
N GLU A 51 -15.33 -9.09 29.28
CA GLU A 51 -16.34 -8.40 30.07
C GLU A 51 -15.95 -8.28 31.56
N SER A 52 -14.90 -8.98 31.98
CA SER A 52 -14.50 -9.00 33.40
C SER A 52 -13.91 -7.65 33.86
N LYS A 53 -14.13 -7.32 35.13
CA LYS A 53 -13.49 -6.15 35.77
C LYS A 53 -11.98 -6.31 35.84
N GLN A 54 -11.49 -7.55 35.97
CA GLN A 54 -10.05 -7.85 36.05
C GLN A 54 -9.30 -7.49 34.77
N ALA A 55 -9.78 -7.92 33.60
CA ALA A 55 -9.18 -7.61 32.32
C ALA A 55 -9.46 -6.17 31.85
N SER A 56 -10.55 -5.55 32.34
CA SER A 56 -10.96 -4.16 32.07
C SER A 56 -11.09 -3.78 30.58
N CYS A 57 -11.17 -4.75 29.66
CA CYS A 57 -11.23 -4.48 28.21
C CYS A 57 -12.47 -3.66 27.82
N ALA A 58 -13.63 -4.04 28.36
CA ALA A 58 -14.93 -3.42 28.10
C ALA A 58 -15.02 -1.97 28.64
N LYS A 59 -14.10 -1.52 29.50
CA LYS A 59 -14.02 -0.12 29.95
C LYS A 59 -13.72 0.82 28.78
N CYS A 60 -12.78 0.43 27.93
CA CYS A 60 -12.30 1.25 26.81
C CYS A 60 -12.80 0.80 25.44
N HIS A 61 -13.28 -0.44 25.30
CA HIS A 61 -13.69 -1.01 24.03
C HIS A 61 -15.16 -1.42 24.02
N ILE A 62 -15.80 -1.32 22.85
CA ILE A 62 -17.12 -1.91 22.61
C ILE A 62 -17.03 -2.91 21.45
N VAL A 63 -17.90 -3.91 21.48
CA VAL A 63 -18.04 -4.90 20.40
C VAL A 63 -19.22 -4.56 19.49
N ALA A 64 -20.29 -3.98 20.04
CA ALA A 64 -21.49 -3.58 19.32
C ALA A 64 -22.03 -2.25 19.85
N GLY A 65 -22.84 -1.55 19.03
CA GLY A 65 -23.42 -0.24 19.41
C GLY A 65 -22.65 0.94 18.82
N GLU A 66 -23.18 2.16 19.10
CA GLU A 66 -22.68 3.44 18.56
C GLU A 66 -21.91 4.27 19.59
N GLU A 67 -21.81 3.82 20.82
CA GLU A 67 -21.08 4.51 21.88
C GLU A 67 -19.60 4.70 21.48
N ARG A 68 -19.05 5.89 21.73
CA ARG A 68 -17.62 6.15 21.59
C ARG A 68 -16.91 5.94 22.92
N LYS A 69 -15.83 5.16 22.90
CA LYS A 69 -14.91 4.95 24.03
C LYS A 69 -13.49 5.30 23.62
N ALA A 70 -12.58 5.35 24.59
CA ALA A 70 -11.19 5.72 24.35
C ALA A 70 -10.46 4.74 23.40
N GLY A 71 -10.85 3.48 23.40
CA GLY A 71 -10.32 2.45 22.48
C GLY A 71 -11.23 2.24 21.26
N PRO A 72 -10.68 1.62 20.20
CA PRO A 72 -11.45 1.29 18.99
C PRO A 72 -12.60 0.32 19.23
N LYS A 73 -13.62 0.39 18.37
CA LYS A 73 -14.66 -0.65 18.28
C LYS A 73 -14.05 -1.97 17.81
N LEU A 74 -14.35 -3.07 18.50
CA LEU A 74 -13.76 -4.38 18.23
C LEU A 74 -14.69 -5.37 17.51
N GLY A 75 -15.91 -4.97 17.13
CA GLY A 75 -16.91 -5.86 16.53
C GLY A 75 -16.48 -6.61 15.27
N THR A 76 -15.45 -6.12 14.56
CA THR A 76 -14.89 -6.75 13.36
C THR A 76 -13.38 -6.94 13.46
N ILE A 77 -12.84 -6.95 14.67
CA ILE A 77 -11.38 -6.99 14.88
C ILE A 77 -10.73 -8.26 14.34
N GLY A 78 -11.45 -9.38 14.37
CA GLY A 78 -11.00 -10.65 13.80
C GLY A 78 -10.96 -10.69 12.27
N ASP A 79 -11.57 -9.72 11.58
CA ASP A 79 -11.37 -9.49 10.14
C ASP A 79 -10.15 -8.60 9.90
N LYS A 80 -9.83 -7.71 10.85
CA LYS A 80 -8.72 -6.74 10.75
C LYS A 80 -7.36 -7.37 10.99
N PHE A 81 -7.27 -8.22 12.00
CA PHE A 81 -6.00 -8.74 12.50
C PHE A 81 -5.96 -10.25 12.50
N THR A 82 -4.80 -10.78 12.11
CA THR A 82 -4.48 -12.19 12.35
C THR A 82 -4.37 -12.45 13.86
N ARG A 83 -4.43 -13.73 14.25
CA ARG A 83 -4.26 -14.13 15.65
C ARG A 83 -2.95 -13.58 16.25
N ASP A 84 -1.84 -13.67 15.52
CA ASP A 84 -0.54 -13.14 15.96
C ASP A 84 -0.54 -11.61 16.11
N GLN A 85 -1.21 -10.90 15.22
CA GLN A 85 -1.37 -9.44 15.33
C GLN A 85 -2.23 -9.03 16.52
N LEU A 86 -3.30 -9.78 16.82
CA LEU A 86 -4.10 -9.56 18.03
C LEU A 86 -3.28 -9.78 19.31
N ILE A 87 -2.49 -10.86 19.35
CA ILE A 87 -1.57 -11.13 20.45
C ILE A 87 -0.60 -9.96 20.64
N ARG A 88 0.04 -9.53 19.57
CA ARG A 88 1.00 -8.43 19.60
C ARG A 88 0.36 -7.12 20.05
N SER A 89 -0.84 -6.79 19.57
CA SER A 89 -1.53 -5.55 19.95
C SER A 89 -1.86 -5.48 21.45
N MET A 90 -2.05 -6.62 22.12
CA MET A 90 -2.30 -6.68 23.56
C MET A 90 -1.03 -6.73 24.39
N LEU A 91 0.03 -7.35 23.89
CA LEU A 91 1.31 -7.45 24.60
C LEU A 91 2.14 -6.17 24.42
N GLU A 92 2.05 -5.52 23.25
CA GLU A 92 2.82 -4.34 22.84
C GLU A 92 1.88 -3.23 22.32
N PRO A 93 0.99 -2.64 23.14
CA PRO A 93 -0.08 -1.76 22.68
C PRO A 93 0.40 -0.45 22.06
N SER A 94 1.63 -0.04 22.34
CA SER A 94 2.24 1.16 21.77
C SER A 94 3.06 0.88 20.50
N ALA A 95 3.24 -0.40 20.10
CA ALA A 95 4.00 -0.73 18.90
C ALA A 95 3.31 -0.27 17.61
N ARG A 96 1.98 -0.12 17.67
CA ARG A 96 1.16 0.38 16.56
C ARG A 96 -0.12 1.01 17.10
N ILE A 97 -0.29 2.29 16.88
CA ILE A 97 -1.46 3.06 17.34
C ILE A 97 -2.19 3.62 16.13
N HIS A 98 -3.50 3.32 16.03
CA HIS A 98 -4.33 3.91 14.97
C HIS A 98 -4.46 5.43 15.20
N PRO A 99 -4.39 6.29 14.15
CA PRO A 99 -4.43 7.74 14.29
C PRO A 99 -5.62 8.27 15.09
N ASP A 100 -6.82 7.71 14.89
CA ASP A 100 -8.04 8.11 15.61
C ASP A 100 -8.02 7.76 17.11
N HIS A 101 -7.07 6.93 17.53
CA HIS A 101 -6.85 6.51 18.91
C HIS A 101 -5.46 6.90 19.43
N ALA A 102 -4.75 7.75 18.68
CA ALA A 102 -3.47 8.30 19.12
C ALA A 102 -3.67 9.21 20.34
N THR A 103 -2.84 9.00 21.34
CA THR A 103 -2.87 9.83 22.56
C THR A 103 -2.32 11.22 22.24
N THR A 104 -3.03 12.25 22.65
CA THR A 104 -2.55 13.63 22.67
C THR A 104 -2.21 14.02 24.10
N THR A 105 -0.99 14.51 24.30
CA THR A 105 -0.56 15.10 25.58
C THR A 105 -0.72 16.60 25.51
N VAL A 106 -1.44 17.15 26.47
CA VAL A 106 -1.61 18.60 26.62
C VAL A 106 -1.07 19.01 27.97
N VAL A 107 -0.19 20.03 27.97
CA VAL A 107 0.23 20.74 29.17
C VAL A 107 -0.48 22.07 29.19
N THR A 108 -1.20 22.33 30.28
CA THR A 108 -1.90 23.62 30.46
C THR A 108 -0.98 24.69 31.06
N THR A 109 -1.32 25.95 30.87
CA THR A 109 -0.63 27.12 31.48
C THR A 109 -0.59 27.07 33.00
N ALA A 110 -1.44 26.24 33.63
CA ALA A 110 -1.40 25.95 35.07
C ALA A 110 -0.48 24.77 35.43
N GLY A 111 0.31 24.22 34.47
CA GLY A 111 1.23 23.11 34.68
C GLY A 111 0.55 21.73 34.74
N LYS A 112 -0.77 21.63 34.51
CA LYS A 112 -1.47 20.34 34.52
C LYS A 112 -1.24 19.61 33.20
N THR A 113 -0.82 18.34 33.29
CA THR A 113 -0.72 17.45 32.12
C THR A 113 -1.99 16.62 31.96
N VAL A 114 -2.57 16.63 30.77
CA VAL A 114 -3.74 15.82 30.39
C VAL A 114 -3.35 14.95 29.19
N ASN A 115 -3.60 13.64 29.29
CA ASN A 115 -3.43 12.68 28.21
C ASN A 115 -4.81 12.13 27.82
N GLY A 116 -5.11 12.12 26.53
CA GLY A 116 -6.37 11.60 26.04
C GLY A 116 -6.39 11.44 24.53
N VAL A 117 -7.41 10.78 24.01
CA VAL A 117 -7.67 10.68 22.56
C VAL A 117 -8.46 11.92 22.13
N LEU A 118 -7.94 12.63 21.12
CA LEU A 118 -8.60 13.82 20.58
C LEU A 118 -9.96 13.43 19.95
N GLN A 119 -11.04 13.98 20.50
CA GLN A 119 -12.40 13.76 20.01
C GLN A 119 -12.87 14.89 19.09
N SER A 120 -12.55 16.12 19.44
CA SER A 120 -12.88 17.29 18.62
C SER A 120 -11.94 18.45 18.91
N ARG A 121 -11.83 19.34 17.91
CA ARG A 121 -11.12 20.62 18.00
C ARG A 121 -11.96 21.69 17.31
N ASN A 122 -12.18 22.79 17.95
CA ASN A 122 -12.81 23.98 17.37
C ASN A 122 -11.93 25.22 17.61
N LYS A 123 -12.44 26.41 17.33
CA LYS A 123 -11.68 27.69 17.51
C LYS A 123 -11.47 28.09 18.97
N GLN A 124 -12.14 27.44 19.92
CA GLN A 124 -12.15 27.83 21.33
C GLN A 124 -11.53 26.77 22.24
N GLU A 125 -11.73 25.50 21.96
CA GLU A 125 -11.31 24.37 22.82
C GLU A 125 -10.91 23.14 22.03
N ILE A 126 -10.19 22.25 22.73
CA ILE A 126 -10.05 20.83 22.34
C ILE A 126 -10.80 19.97 23.35
N GLN A 127 -11.26 18.80 22.88
CA GLN A 127 -11.92 17.79 23.72
C GLN A 127 -11.12 16.50 23.62
N LEU A 128 -10.63 16.03 24.77
CA LEU A 128 -9.89 14.78 24.91
C LEU A 128 -10.72 13.78 25.68
N LEU A 129 -10.75 12.53 25.23
CA LEU A 129 -11.28 11.40 25.97
C LEU A 129 -10.15 10.73 26.75
N ASP A 130 -10.21 10.78 28.07
CA ASP A 130 -9.17 10.21 28.93
C ASP A 130 -9.27 8.69 29.12
N VAL A 131 -8.37 8.11 29.91
CA VAL A 131 -8.34 6.67 30.18
C VAL A 131 -9.53 6.19 31.01
N GLU A 132 -10.18 7.08 31.76
CA GLU A 132 -11.43 6.80 32.49
C GLU A 132 -12.66 6.87 31.59
N GLY A 133 -12.52 7.29 30.33
CA GLY A 133 -13.61 7.54 29.40
C GLY A 133 -14.33 8.87 29.66
N GLN A 134 -13.68 9.80 30.38
CA GLN A 134 -14.23 11.13 30.66
C GLN A 134 -13.83 12.11 29.56
N LEU A 135 -14.78 12.94 29.13
CA LEU A 135 -14.54 13.99 28.15
C LEU A 135 -13.97 15.23 28.85
N VAL A 136 -12.67 15.45 28.66
CA VAL A 136 -11.95 16.61 29.20
C VAL A 136 -11.94 17.72 28.16
N ARG A 137 -12.51 18.88 28.48
CA ARG A 137 -12.53 20.09 27.65
C ARG A 137 -11.43 21.03 28.08
N ILE A 138 -10.58 21.47 27.15
CA ILE A 138 -9.45 22.36 27.43
C ILE A 138 -9.54 23.54 26.48
N PRO A 139 -9.77 24.76 26.99
CA PRO A 139 -9.73 25.98 26.18
C PRO A 139 -8.37 26.18 25.54
N LEU A 140 -8.33 26.58 24.25
CA LEU A 140 -7.06 26.77 23.53
C LEU A 140 -6.15 27.79 24.22
N ALA A 141 -6.73 28.85 24.85
CA ALA A 141 -5.98 29.86 25.61
C ALA A 141 -5.27 29.29 26.84
N MET A 142 -5.65 28.12 27.32
CA MET A 142 -5.02 27.45 28.46
C MET A 142 -4.00 26.37 28.04
N ILE A 143 -3.73 26.20 26.76
CA ILE A 143 -2.78 25.21 26.27
C ILE A 143 -1.41 25.84 26.11
N GLU A 144 -0.43 25.35 26.86
CA GLU A 144 0.97 25.70 26.72
C GLU A 144 1.69 24.79 25.74
N VAL A 145 1.44 23.46 25.82
CA VAL A 145 2.02 22.45 24.94
C VAL A 145 0.94 21.49 24.50
N GLU A 146 0.87 21.19 23.22
CA GLU A 146 0.08 20.12 22.64
C GLU A 146 0.98 19.29 21.72
N LYS A 147 1.08 18.00 21.99
CA LYS A 147 1.90 17.09 21.17
C LYS A 147 1.32 15.67 21.12
N PRO A 148 1.51 14.93 20.00
CA PRO A 148 1.25 13.51 19.96
C PRO A 148 2.11 12.76 20.99
N SER A 149 1.52 11.79 21.68
CA SER A 149 2.25 10.87 22.55
C SER A 149 2.60 9.61 21.77
N PRO A 150 3.82 9.08 21.90
CA PRO A 150 4.18 7.79 21.32
C PRO A 150 3.57 6.61 22.09
N THR A 151 2.88 6.88 23.21
CA THR A 151 2.34 5.85 24.10
C THR A 151 0.82 5.74 23.93
N SER A 152 0.33 4.51 23.75
CA SER A 152 -1.10 4.20 23.72
C SER A 152 -1.76 4.46 25.07
N LEU A 153 -3.04 4.85 25.08
CA LEU A 153 -3.88 4.83 26.29
C LEU A 153 -4.14 3.42 26.80
N MET A 154 -4.03 2.40 25.94
CA MET A 154 -4.10 1.00 26.36
C MET A 154 -2.88 0.67 27.24
N PRO A 155 -3.05 0.31 28.52
CA PRO A 155 -1.93 0.12 29.44
C PRO A 155 -1.02 -1.05 29.05
N ILE A 156 0.28 -0.86 29.18
CA ILE A 156 1.25 -1.95 29.05
C ILE A 156 1.09 -2.89 30.24
N GLY A 157 1.13 -4.20 29.96
CA GLY A 157 1.11 -5.22 31.02
C GLY A 157 -0.29 -5.69 31.41
N LEU A 158 -1.35 -5.34 30.67
CA LEU A 158 -2.71 -5.87 30.90
C LEU A 158 -2.75 -7.40 30.96
N HIS A 159 -1.93 -8.09 30.20
CA HIS A 159 -1.82 -9.56 30.24
C HIS A 159 -1.46 -10.09 31.62
N LYS A 160 -0.73 -9.31 32.44
CA LYS A 160 -0.34 -9.71 33.81
C LYS A 160 -1.53 -9.77 34.78
N LEU A 161 -2.67 -9.17 34.42
CA LEU A 161 -3.90 -9.18 35.20
C LEU A 161 -4.71 -10.48 35.03
N ILE A 162 -4.36 -11.31 34.04
CA ILE A 162 -5.05 -12.56 33.70
C ILE A 162 -4.01 -13.66 33.48
N GLN A 163 -4.42 -14.93 33.62
CA GLN A 163 -3.55 -16.07 33.36
C GLN A 163 -3.32 -16.29 31.86
N ALA A 164 -2.27 -17.02 31.49
CA ALA A 164 -1.91 -17.24 30.07
C ALA A 164 -3.00 -18.01 29.29
N ASP A 165 -3.74 -18.91 29.93
CA ASP A 165 -4.89 -19.60 29.36
C ASP A 165 -6.08 -18.65 29.15
N GLN A 166 -6.38 -17.77 30.12
CA GLN A 166 -7.40 -16.72 29.97
C GLN A 166 -7.03 -15.74 28.86
N PHE A 167 -5.74 -15.42 28.69
CA PHE A 167 -5.27 -14.61 27.58
C PHE A 167 -5.50 -15.33 26.24
N ALA A 168 -5.22 -16.64 26.17
CA ALA A 168 -5.48 -17.45 24.98
C ALA A 168 -6.99 -17.49 24.63
N ASP A 169 -7.86 -17.62 25.63
CA ASP A 169 -9.31 -17.55 25.49
C ASP A 169 -9.77 -16.17 24.97
N LEU A 170 -9.22 -15.08 25.53
CA LEU A 170 -9.49 -13.72 25.07
C LEU A 170 -9.11 -13.52 23.60
N VAL A 171 -7.93 -14.00 23.19
CA VAL A 171 -7.50 -13.96 21.78
C VAL A 171 -8.44 -14.78 20.89
N ALA A 172 -8.89 -15.94 21.37
CA ALA A 172 -9.86 -16.76 20.66
C ALA A 172 -11.18 -15.99 20.45
N TYR A 173 -11.71 -15.36 21.50
CA TYR A 173 -12.92 -14.52 21.40
C TYR A 173 -12.75 -13.38 20.39
N LEU A 174 -11.69 -12.57 20.51
CA LEU A 174 -11.44 -11.46 19.60
C LEU A 174 -11.31 -11.93 18.15
N SER A 175 -10.74 -13.11 17.93
CA SER A 175 -10.62 -13.72 16.59
C SER A 175 -11.98 -14.11 15.99
N THR A 176 -13.03 -14.30 16.81
CA THR A 176 -14.40 -14.59 16.34
C THR A 176 -15.20 -13.34 16.00
N LEU A 177 -14.76 -12.17 16.45
CA LEU A 177 -15.43 -10.89 16.19
C LEU A 177 -15.21 -10.48 14.73
N ARG A 178 -16.05 -11.02 13.86
CA ARG A 178 -16.01 -10.86 12.41
C ARG A 178 -17.36 -10.42 11.88
N GLN A 179 -17.36 -9.77 10.72
CA GLN A 179 -18.57 -9.58 9.94
C GLN A 179 -19.19 -10.96 9.65
N GLN A 180 -20.50 -11.10 9.87
CA GLN A 180 -21.16 -12.39 9.63
C GLN A 180 -21.04 -12.79 8.16
N ALA A 181 -20.65 -14.05 7.90
CA ALA A 181 -20.59 -14.61 6.56
C ALA A 181 -21.96 -14.49 5.86
N GLY A 182 -21.94 -14.21 4.55
CA GLY A 182 -23.16 -14.03 3.74
C GLY A 182 -23.93 -12.74 4.00
N LYS A 183 -23.44 -11.86 4.86
CA LYS A 183 -24.03 -10.53 5.12
C LYS A 183 -23.15 -9.37 4.67
N SER A 184 -22.18 -9.60 3.77
CA SER A 184 -21.53 -8.48 3.08
C SER A 184 -22.62 -7.71 2.31
N ARG A 185 -22.96 -6.52 2.80
CA ARG A 185 -23.88 -5.60 2.10
C ARG A 185 -23.25 -5.00 0.83
N TRP A 186 -22.00 -5.32 0.56
CA TRP A 186 -21.26 -4.81 -0.59
C TRP A 186 -20.98 -5.92 -1.60
N ILE A 187 -21.56 -5.80 -2.79
CA ILE A 187 -21.39 -6.75 -3.90
C ILE A 187 -19.91 -6.92 -4.27
N GLY A 188 -19.11 -5.86 -4.17
CA GLY A 188 -17.68 -5.87 -4.46
C GLY A 188 -16.78 -6.51 -3.39
N MET A 189 -17.35 -7.12 -2.35
CA MET A 189 -16.58 -7.76 -1.27
C MET A 189 -17.08 -9.20 -1.03
N PRO A 190 -16.71 -10.15 -1.87
CA PRO A 190 -17.13 -11.55 -1.71
C PRO A 190 -16.53 -12.17 -0.44
N ASP A 191 -17.25 -13.09 0.18
CA ASP A 191 -16.77 -13.83 1.35
C ASP A 191 -15.63 -14.79 0.98
N GLU A 192 -15.69 -15.36 -0.24
CA GLU A 192 -14.71 -16.27 -0.81
C GLU A 192 -14.57 -16.03 -2.31
N ILE A 193 -13.38 -16.28 -2.84
CA ILE A 193 -13.13 -16.26 -4.28
C ILE A 193 -12.94 -17.71 -4.75
N PRO A 194 -13.95 -18.29 -5.43
CA PRO A 194 -13.88 -19.66 -5.87
C PRO A 194 -12.79 -19.89 -6.91
N LEU A 195 -12.20 -21.11 -6.90
CA LEU A 195 -11.25 -21.57 -7.90
C LEU A 195 -12.00 -22.13 -9.12
N VAL A 196 -11.54 -21.81 -10.33
CA VAL A 196 -12.05 -22.43 -11.56
C VAL A 196 -11.69 -23.92 -11.62
N LYS A 197 -12.52 -24.73 -12.30
CA LYS A 197 -12.25 -26.17 -12.46
C LYS A 197 -10.99 -26.46 -13.27
N LYS A 198 -10.84 -25.76 -14.40
CA LYS A 198 -9.63 -25.85 -15.24
C LYS A 198 -8.79 -24.59 -15.05
N ARG A 199 -7.62 -24.75 -14.45
CA ARG A 199 -6.72 -23.63 -14.14
C ARG A 199 -5.97 -23.15 -15.38
N ALA A 200 -5.67 -21.86 -15.41
CA ALA A 200 -4.68 -21.28 -16.31
C ALA A 200 -3.28 -21.84 -15.99
N ARG A 201 -2.45 -21.94 -17.02
CA ARG A 201 -1.06 -22.40 -16.90
C ARG A 201 -0.10 -21.21 -16.99
N LEU A 202 1.04 -21.37 -16.34
CA LEU A 202 2.14 -20.42 -16.44
C LEU A 202 3.31 -21.14 -17.12
N GLU A 203 3.72 -20.65 -18.27
CA GLU A 203 4.86 -21.16 -19.04
C GLU A 203 6.00 -20.15 -18.94
N ARG A 204 7.18 -20.62 -18.53
CA ARG A 204 8.36 -19.75 -18.43
C ARG A 204 8.71 -19.19 -19.81
N LEU A 205 8.93 -17.88 -19.88
CA LEU A 205 9.22 -17.16 -21.13
C LEU A 205 10.68 -17.34 -21.57
N HIS A 206 11.57 -17.73 -20.66
CA HIS A 206 13.01 -17.78 -20.89
C HIS A 206 13.64 -19.04 -20.28
N SER A 207 14.84 -19.39 -20.74
CA SER A 207 15.58 -20.54 -20.23
C SER A 207 15.84 -20.44 -18.73
N THR A 208 15.98 -21.59 -18.06
CA THR A 208 16.28 -21.63 -16.61
C THR A 208 17.67 -21.09 -16.27
N ALA A 209 18.58 -21.06 -17.25
CA ALA A 209 19.92 -20.48 -17.10
C ALA A 209 19.89 -18.94 -17.07
N MET A 210 18.90 -18.31 -17.72
CA MET A 210 18.70 -16.86 -17.64
C MET A 210 18.05 -16.51 -16.31
N LYS A 211 18.61 -15.52 -15.60
CA LYS A 211 18.07 -15.00 -14.34
C LYS A 211 17.97 -13.47 -14.39
N PHE A 212 16.95 -12.96 -13.72
CA PHE A 212 16.78 -11.54 -13.44
C PHE A 212 16.89 -11.30 -11.93
N ASP A 213 17.43 -10.15 -11.54
CA ASP A 213 17.55 -9.76 -10.14
C ASP A 213 16.37 -8.84 -9.76
N HIS A 214 15.38 -9.42 -9.08
CA HIS A 214 14.16 -8.71 -8.67
C HIS A 214 13.52 -7.92 -9.85
N PRO A 215 13.08 -8.60 -10.91
CA PRO A 215 12.41 -7.95 -12.03
C PRO A 215 11.05 -7.42 -11.57
N VAL A 216 10.74 -6.17 -11.91
CA VAL A 216 9.51 -5.51 -11.45
C VAL A 216 8.66 -4.92 -12.57
N CYS A 217 9.18 -4.86 -13.79
CA CYS A 217 8.42 -4.34 -14.94
C CYS A 217 8.87 -5.04 -16.21
N ILE A 218 7.92 -5.38 -17.09
CA ILE A 218 8.15 -5.85 -18.46
C ILE A 218 7.28 -5.06 -19.42
N ILE A 219 7.90 -4.53 -20.47
CA ILE A 219 7.23 -3.75 -21.52
C ILE A 219 7.62 -4.33 -22.87
N ALA A 220 6.63 -4.60 -23.73
CA ALA A 220 6.88 -4.95 -25.12
C ALA A 220 7.52 -3.79 -25.88
N SER A 221 8.44 -4.11 -26.77
CA SER A 221 9.09 -3.11 -27.64
C SER A 221 8.07 -2.45 -28.56
N PRO A 222 8.03 -1.13 -28.68
CA PRO A 222 7.23 -0.46 -29.69
C PRO A 222 7.77 -0.64 -31.13
N THR A 223 8.99 -1.12 -31.28
CA THR A 223 9.72 -1.17 -32.57
C THR A 223 9.89 -2.58 -33.12
N ALA A 224 9.72 -3.62 -32.31
CA ALA A 224 9.91 -4.99 -32.73
C ALA A 224 8.99 -5.96 -31.96
N GLU A 225 8.38 -6.89 -32.69
CA GLU A 225 7.64 -7.99 -32.08
C GLU A 225 8.59 -8.95 -31.34
N ARG A 226 8.07 -9.58 -30.26
CA ARG A 226 8.83 -10.50 -29.42
C ARG A 226 10.16 -9.93 -28.90
N GLU A 227 10.19 -8.64 -28.69
CA GLU A 227 11.25 -7.93 -27.99
C GLU A 227 10.66 -7.28 -26.75
N TYR A 228 11.31 -7.43 -25.62
CA TYR A 228 10.81 -6.94 -24.33
C TYR A 228 11.89 -6.20 -23.56
N PHE A 229 11.48 -5.23 -22.76
CA PHE A 229 12.36 -4.53 -21.82
C PHE A 229 11.98 -4.91 -20.41
N ILE A 230 12.96 -5.38 -19.64
CA ILE A 230 12.80 -5.85 -18.27
C ILE A 230 13.56 -4.92 -17.33
N VAL A 231 12.86 -4.39 -16.34
CA VAL A 231 13.44 -3.54 -15.30
C VAL A 231 13.82 -4.42 -14.11
N GLU A 232 15.10 -4.46 -13.79
CA GLU A 232 15.65 -5.03 -12.56
C GLU A 232 15.75 -3.94 -11.49
N GLN A 233 15.00 -4.13 -10.40
CA GLN A 233 14.89 -3.14 -9.33
C GLN A 233 16.21 -2.90 -8.61
N LYS A 234 16.85 -3.96 -8.14
CA LYS A 234 18.02 -3.90 -7.25
C LYS A 234 19.30 -3.55 -7.98
N THR A 235 19.52 -4.12 -9.16
CA THR A 235 20.69 -3.78 -9.98
C THR A 235 20.57 -2.39 -10.60
N ARG A 236 19.36 -1.83 -10.62
CA ARG A 236 19.04 -0.53 -11.24
C ARG A 236 19.34 -0.52 -12.75
N ARG A 237 19.13 -1.67 -13.37
CA ARG A 237 19.39 -1.90 -14.78
C ARG A 237 18.11 -2.24 -15.53
N ILE A 238 18.06 -1.84 -16.78
CA ILE A 238 17.03 -2.26 -17.72
C ILE A 238 17.68 -3.11 -18.78
N TYR A 239 17.13 -4.29 -18.99
CA TYR A 239 17.60 -5.22 -20.01
C TYR A 239 16.62 -5.30 -21.16
N ARG A 240 17.14 -5.39 -22.36
CA ARG A 240 16.42 -5.73 -23.57
C ARG A 240 16.55 -7.22 -23.84
N LEU A 241 15.44 -7.94 -23.91
CA LEU A 241 15.38 -9.28 -24.45
C LEU A 241 15.19 -9.18 -25.96
N ALA A 242 16.25 -9.45 -26.69
CA ALA A 242 16.24 -9.36 -28.15
C ALA A 242 15.43 -10.52 -28.76
N LYS A 243 14.81 -10.26 -29.92
CA LYS A 243 14.00 -11.20 -30.67
C LYS A 243 14.70 -12.55 -30.84
N GLY A 244 13.99 -13.65 -30.49
CA GLY A 244 14.44 -15.03 -30.72
C GLY A 244 13.28 -15.93 -31.19
N THR A 245 13.64 -17.13 -31.68
CA THR A 245 12.68 -18.21 -31.96
C THR A 245 12.61 -19.13 -30.74
N GLY A 246 11.41 -19.34 -30.17
CA GLY A 246 11.24 -20.17 -28.95
C GLY A 246 11.43 -19.37 -27.65
N ASP A 247 11.88 -20.05 -26.58
CA ASP A 247 12.18 -19.43 -25.30
C ASP A 247 13.49 -18.63 -25.37
N PHE A 248 13.54 -17.51 -24.64
CA PHE A 248 14.73 -16.66 -24.65
C PHE A 248 15.93 -17.34 -23.96
N GLY A 249 17.05 -17.45 -24.65
CA GLY A 249 18.35 -17.90 -24.12
C GLY A 249 19.13 -16.75 -23.49
N THR A 250 20.19 -17.08 -22.76
CA THR A 250 21.05 -16.08 -22.08
C THR A 250 21.73 -15.11 -23.01
N ASP A 251 22.01 -15.50 -24.24
CA ASP A 251 22.60 -14.71 -25.33
C ASP A 251 21.67 -13.60 -25.84
N GLN A 252 20.38 -13.65 -25.49
CA GLN A 252 19.37 -12.66 -25.89
C GLN A 252 19.10 -11.59 -24.85
N LYS A 253 19.72 -11.67 -23.65
CA LYS A 253 19.65 -10.66 -22.59
C LYS A 253 20.75 -9.63 -22.78
N HIS A 254 20.41 -8.43 -23.24
CA HIS A 254 21.34 -7.33 -23.48
C HIS A 254 21.06 -6.17 -22.54
N LEU A 255 22.10 -5.55 -22.02
CA LEU A 255 21.95 -4.32 -21.23
C LEU A 255 21.41 -3.20 -22.12
N PHE A 256 20.30 -2.57 -21.73
CA PHE A 256 19.75 -1.40 -22.39
C PHE A 256 20.23 -0.11 -21.73
N VAL A 257 20.13 -0.01 -20.40
CA VAL A 257 20.63 1.11 -19.62
C VAL A 257 21.03 0.68 -18.22
N ASP A 258 22.11 1.23 -17.70
CA ASP A 258 22.51 1.16 -16.30
C ASP A 258 22.24 2.52 -15.63
N LEU A 259 21.40 2.53 -14.60
CA LEU A 259 21.03 3.71 -13.83
C LEU A 259 21.67 3.73 -12.44
N SER A 260 22.69 2.90 -12.20
CA SER A 260 23.32 2.76 -10.87
C SER A 260 23.96 4.04 -10.35
N ASP A 261 24.37 4.95 -11.24
CA ASP A 261 24.95 6.25 -10.89
C ASP A 261 23.88 7.32 -10.55
N GLU A 262 22.62 7.09 -10.96
CA GLU A 262 21.52 8.04 -10.75
C GLU A 262 20.53 7.57 -9.69
N ALA A 263 20.24 6.27 -9.69
CA ALA A 263 19.26 5.66 -8.79
C ALA A 263 19.92 5.12 -7.51
N SER A 264 19.27 5.31 -6.39
CA SER A 264 19.60 4.65 -5.12
C SER A 264 18.86 3.32 -4.99
N THR A 265 19.36 2.43 -4.13
CA THR A 265 18.70 1.14 -3.82
C THR A 265 18.62 0.92 -2.32
N GLY A 266 17.61 0.17 -1.88
CA GLY A 266 17.34 -0.23 -0.51
C GLY A 266 16.57 -1.54 -0.48
N GLN A 267 15.67 -1.73 0.50
CA GLN A 267 14.88 -2.96 0.62
C GLN A 267 13.88 -3.11 -0.52
N PHE A 268 13.14 -2.05 -0.85
CA PHE A 268 12.13 -2.00 -1.92
C PHE A 268 12.36 -0.87 -2.93
N GLU A 269 13.46 -0.15 -2.80
CA GLU A 269 13.85 0.97 -3.64
C GLU A 269 14.75 0.52 -4.79
N GLY A 270 14.81 1.33 -5.82
CA GLY A 270 15.58 1.07 -7.03
C GLY A 270 14.91 1.68 -8.25
N VAL A 271 15.00 1.00 -9.38
CA VAL A 271 14.25 1.36 -10.60
C VAL A 271 12.96 0.54 -10.63
N LEU A 272 11.81 1.19 -10.80
CA LEU A 272 10.50 0.56 -10.64
C LEU A 272 9.73 0.37 -11.94
N CYS A 273 9.91 1.25 -12.91
CA CYS A 273 9.12 1.21 -14.14
C CYS A 273 9.83 1.90 -15.30
N LEU A 274 9.45 1.47 -16.50
CA LEU A 274 9.78 2.05 -17.80
C LEU A 274 8.48 2.31 -18.56
N ALA A 275 8.38 3.42 -19.27
CA ALA A 275 7.32 3.68 -20.25
C ALA A 275 7.91 4.30 -21.52
N PHE A 276 7.58 3.76 -22.68
CA PHE A 276 7.95 4.35 -23.96
C PHE A 276 6.97 5.46 -24.34
N HIS A 277 7.51 6.53 -24.93
CA HIS A 277 6.68 7.58 -25.51
C HIS A 277 5.76 7.01 -26.62
N PRO A 278 4.53 7.48 -26.78
CA PRO A 278 3.65 7.01 -27.87
C PRO A 278 4.28 7.13 -29.26
N ASP A 279 5.07 8.19 -29.47
CA ASP A 279 5.82 8.43 -30.71
C ASP A 279 7.30 7.98 -30.64
N TYR A 280 7.57 6.92 -29.86
CA TYR A 280 8.94 6.41 -29.61
C TYR A 280 9.70 6.10 -30.91
N LYS A 281 9.04 5.60 -31.93
CA LYS A 281 9.67 5.28 -33.23
C LYS A 281 10.33 6.49 -33.88
N ASN A 282 9.83 7.69 -33.65
CA ASN A 282 10.37 8.93 -34.23
C ASN A 282 11.26 9.68 -33.23
N ASN A 283 10.82 9.83 -31.97
CA ASN A 283 11.53 10.66 -30.98
C ASN A 283 12.50 9.86 -30.08
N ARG A 284 12.37 8.53 -30.03
CA ARG A 284 13.21 7.62 -29.25
C ARG A 284 13.18 7.87 -27.73
N LYS A 285 12.20 8.65 -27.25
CA LYS A 285 12.06 9.01 -25.84
C LYS A 285 11.43 7.89 -25.03
N TYR A 286 11.93 7.69 -23.84
CA TYR A 286 11.34 6.81 -22.85
C TYR A 286 11.47 7.43 -21.45
N TYR A 287 10.66 6.95 -20.52
CA TYR A 287 10.55 7.50 -19.17
C TYR A 287 10.80 6.40 -18.17
N VAL A 288 11.48 6.76 -17.08
CA VAL A 288 11.83 5.86 -16.00
C VAL A 288 11.36 6.43 -14.67
N ASN A 289 10.90 5.54 -13.77
CA ASN A 289 10.67 5.84 -12.37
C ASN A 289 11.74 5.14 -11.55
N TYR A 290 12.52 5.92 -10.82
CA TYR A 290 13.54 5.39 -9.93
C TYR A 290 13.62 6.20 -8.64
N HIS A 291 14.21 5.63 -7.62
CA HIS A 291 14.38 6.29 -6.33
C HIS A 291 15.74 6.96 -6.20
N VAL A 292 15.75 8.12 -5.54
CA VAL A 292 16.97 8.74 -5.02
C VAL A 292 16.88 8.87 -3.50
N ARG A 293 18.01 8.66 -2.81
CA ARG A 293 18.08 8.94 -1.38
C ARG A 293 18.30 10.44 -1.19
N ASN A 294 17.39 11.07 -0.46
CA ASN A 294 17.51 12.49 -0.10
C ASN A 294 18.64 12.70 0.93
N GLN A 295 19.18 13.93 0.98
CA GLN A 295 20.08 14.30 2.07
C GLN A 295 19.34 14.18 3.40
N GLY A 296 19.71 13.18 4.19
CA GLY A 296 19.19 13.01 5.54
C GLY A 296 18.45 11.73 5.85
N SER A 297 17.83 10.98 4.91
CA SER A 297 17.34 9.64 5.24
C SER A 297 16.42 8.98 4.24
N HIS A 298 15.39 9.68 3.71
CA HIS A 298 14.29 9.03 2.99
C HIS A 298 14.51 9.00 1.49
N PHE A 299 13.90 8.01 0.83
CA PHE A 299 13.90 7.92 -0.62
C PHE A 299 12.79 8.78 -1.22
N SER A 300 13.01 9.28 -2.42
CA SER A 300 11.99 9.97 -3.23
C SER A 300 11.94 9.37 -4.62
N PRO A 301 10.75 9.08 -5.17
CA PRO A 301 10.58 8.76 -6.58
C PRO A 301 10.95 9.93 -7.48
N ILE A 302 11.72 9.63 -8.52
CA ILE A 302 12.06 10.53 -9.62
C ILE A 302 11.43 9.99 -10.89
N ILE A 303 10.74 10.84 -11.61
CA ILE A 303 10.28 10.59 -12.96
C ILE A 303 11.22 11.32 -13.92
N ALA A 304 11.84 10.58 -14.84
CA ALA A 304 12.85 11.14 -15.72
C ALA A 304 12.71 10.65 -17.15
N GLU A 305 13.06 11.53 -18.10
CA GLU A 305 13.13 11.26 -19.54
C GLU A 305 14.53 10.86 -19.93
N ARG A 306 14.62 9.90 -20.84
CA ARG A 306 15.83 9.45 -21.51
C ARG A 306 15.58 9.22 -23.01
N THR A 307 16.64 9.00 -23.76
CA THR A 307 16.57 8.77 -25.22
C THR A 307 17.35 7.52 -25.59
N ALA A 308 16.79 6.68 -26.46
CA ALA A 308 17.47 5.52 -27.00
C ALA A 308 18.38 5.89 -28.21
N THR A 309 19.33 5.02 -28.52
CA THR A 309 20.13 5.08 -29.75
C THR A 309 19.25 5.00 -31.01
N ALA A 310 19.80 5.39 -32.18
CA ALA A 310 19.04 5.40 -33.42
C ALA A 310 18.55 3.99 -33.85
N ASP A 311 19.24 2.94 -33.43
CA ASP A 311 18.88 1.54 -33.68
C ASP A 311 17.99 0.93 -32.58
N PHE A 312 17.58 1.72 -31.56
CA PHE A 312 16.73 1.34 -30.43
C PHE A 312 17.29 0.24 -29.49
N LYS A 313 18.58 -0.13 -29.66
CA LYS A 313 19.14 -1.26 -28.90
C LYS A 313 19.68 -0.90 -27.54
N GLN A 314 20.05 0.35 -27.34
CA GLN A 314 20.64 0.85 -26.10
C GLN A 314 20.15 2.27 -25.79
N ASP A 315 20.38 2.70 -24.57
CA ASP A 315 20.29 4.10 -24.20
C ASP A 315 21.38 4.93 -24.89
N SER A 316 21.08 6.17 -25.25
CA SER A 316 22.04 7.05 -25.94
C SER A 316 23.14 7.58 -25.03
N GLY A 317 23.11 7.27 -23.74
CA GLY A 317 24.06 7.76 -22.74
C GLY A 317 23.66 9.11 -22.13
N GLY A 318 24.49 9.59 -21.21
CA GLY A 318 24.24 10.83 -20.49
C GLY A 318 23.34 10.69 -19.27
N LYS A 319 23.06 11.83 -18.61
CA LYS A 319 22.19 11.90 -17.44
C LYS A 319 20.73 12.01 -17.85
N SER A 320 19.84 11.45 -17.01
CA SER A 320 18.39 11.60 -17.18
C SER A 320 17.96 13.07 -17.07
N ARG A 321 17.02 13.50 -17.91
CA ARG A 321 16.29 14.76 -17.73
C ARG A 321 15.20 14.56 -16.69
N ARG A 322 15.43 14.98 -15.45
CA ARG A 322 14.42 14.88 -14.39
C ARG A 322 13.22 15.74 -14.70
N LEU A 323 12.04 15.16 -14.65
CA LEU A 323 10.76 15.84 -14.85
C LEU A 323 10.12 16.20 -13.52
N LEU A 324 9.95 15.20 -12.64
CA LEU A 324 9.21 15.32 -11.40
C LEU A 324 9.93 14.56 -10.30
N GLN A 325 9.94 15.14 -9.10
CA GLN A 325 10.31 14.46 -7.86
C GLN A 325 9.11 14.47 -6.92
N ILE A 326 8.78 13.32 -6.36
CA ILE A 326 7.71 13.18 -5.36
C ILE A 326 8.38 13.10 -3.99
N HIS A 327 8.32 14.19 -3.23
CA HIS A 327 8.89 14.22 -1.89
C HIS A 327 8.12 13.33 -0.94
N GLN A 328 8.85 12.59 -0.11
CA GLN A 328 8.30 11.69 0.90
C GLN A 328 9.09 11.80 2.20
N ASP A 329 8.37 11.70 3.32
CA ASP A 329 8.91 11.78 4.67
C ASP A 329 9.10 10.39 5.31
N THR A 330 8.82 9.32 4.57
CA THR A 330 9.02 7.92 4.97
C THR A 330 9.49 7.05 3.80
N ASP A 331 10.02 5.87 4.09
CA ASP A 331 10.40 4.87 3.09
C ASP A 331 9.26 3.87 2.83
N LEU A 332 8.01 4.35 2.69
CA LEU A 332 6.83 3.53 2.49
C LEU A 332 5.94 4.08 1.36
N HIS A 333 5.18 3.20 0.74
CA HIS A 333 4.07 3.46 -0.18
C HIS A 333 4.40 4.41 -1.36
N TRP A 334 5.49 4.15 -2.08
CA TRP A 334 5.91 5.04 -3.19
C TRP A 334 4.98 5.01 -4.42
N GLY A 335 4.22 3.92 -4.64
CA GLY A 335 3.60 3.64 -5.93
C GLY A 335 4.64 3.09 -6.90
N GLY A 336 4.81 3.69 -8.08
CA GLY A 336 5.95 3.38 -8.95
C GLY A 336 5.62 3.08 -10.40
N MET A 337 4.35 2.96 -10.77
CA MET A 337 3.94 2.72 -12.15
C MET A 337 4.00 3.99 -12.99
N LEU A 338 4.47 3.85 -14.23
CA LEU A 338 4.34 4.81 -15.31
C LEU A 338 3.58 4.16 -16.46
N ALA A 339 2.65 4.87 -17.08
CA ALA A 339 2.06 4.47 -18.34
C ALA A 339 1.51 5.69 -19.10
N PHE A 340 1.60 5.66 -20.42
CA PHE A 340 0.86 6.62 -21.24
C PHE A 340 -0.61 6.23 -21.34
N GLY A 341 -1.47 7.21 -21.17
CA GLY A 341 -2.89 7.04 -21.39
C GLY A 341 -3.24 7.04 -22.89
N PRO A 342 -4.47 6.64 -23.24
CA PRO A 342 -4.97 6.71 -24.63
C PRO A 342 -5.03 8.14 -25.18
N ASP A 343 -4.93 9.13 -24.32
CA ASP A 343 -4.87 10.57 -24.60
C ASP A 343 -3.45 11.09 -24.86
N GLY A 344 -2.44 10.22 -24.78
CA GLY A 344 -1.03 10.53 -25.04
C GLY A 344 -0.29 11.20 -23.88
N TYR A 345 -0.91 11.42 -22.72
CA TYR A 345 -0.26 11.98 -21.54
C TYR A 345 0.35 10.90 -20.65
N LEU A 346 1.36 11.26 -19.88
CA LEU A 346 2.01 10.35 -18.94
C LEU A 346 1.28 10.33 -17.60
N TYR A 347 0.86 9.14 -17.18
CA TYR A 347 0.25 8.87 -15.87
C TYR A 347 1.25 8.24 -14.92
N ILE A 348 1.18 8.66 -13.66
CA ILE A 348 2.14 8.29 -12.62
C ILE A 348 1.36 7.88 -11.37
N GLY A 349 1.61 6.67 -10.86
CA GLY A 349 1.07 6.22 -9.58
C GLY A 349 1.93 6.70 -8.42
N ALA A 350 1.35 7.48 -7.52
CA ALA A 350 1.99 7.99 -6.31
C ALA A 350 1.23 7.50 -5.07
N GLY A 351 1.90 6.78 -4.17
CA GLY A 351 1.31 6.35 -2.90
C GLY A 351 1.22 7.49 -1.89
N ASP A 352 0.60 7.20 -0.74
CA ASP A 352 0.36 8.18 0.32
C ASP A 352 1.62 8.59 1.12
N ALA A 353 2.78 8.02 0.76
CA ALA A 353 4.07 8.23 1.42
C ALA A 353 4.15 7.70 2.87
N GLY A 354 3.13 7.01 3.37
CA GLY A 354 3.09 6.54 4.75
C GLY A 354 3.10 7.68 5.81
N PRO A 355 3.43 7.37 7.06
CA PRO A 355 3.57 6.02 7.60
C PRO A 355 2.27 5.21 7.55
N GLN A 356 2.30 4.00 8.11
CA GLN A 356 1.09 3.17 8.20
C GLN A 356 -0.09 3.97 8.76
N GLU A 357 -1.30 3.76 8.17
CA GLU A 357 -2.56 4.39 8.56
C GLU A 357 -2.72 5.87 8.12
N ASP A 358 -1.72 6.43 7.44
CA ASP A 358 -1.72 7.79 6.89
C ASP A 358 -2.17 8.85 7.92
N PRO A 359 -1.43 8.99 9.04
CA PRO A 359 -1.84 9.88 10.15
C PRO A 359 -1.83 11.37 9.77
N GLN A 360 -1.13 11.75 8.70
CA GLN A 360 -1.10 13.11 8.16
C GLN A 360 -2.25 13.38 7.18
N GLY A 361 -2.94 12.32 6.70
CA GLY A 361 -4.01 12.45 5.71
C GLY A 361 -3.52 12.79 4.31
N ASN A 362 -2.33 12.30 3.95
CA ASN A 362 -1.71 12.55 2.65
C ASN A 362 -2.61 12.09 1.49
N GLY A 363 -3.33 10.97 1.65
CA GLY A 363 -4.30 10.50 0.67
C GLY A 363 -5.47 11.46 0.41
N GLN A 364 -5.76 12.38 1.35
CA GLN A 364 -6.81 13.40 1.22
C GLN A 364 -6.26 14.81 1.02
N ASN A 365 -4.93 14.98 0.93
CA ASN A 365 -4.29 16.28 0.85
C ASN A 365 -3.91 16.64 -0.59
N LEU A 366 -4.77 17.38 -1.27
CA LEU A 366 -4.55 17.82 -2.65
C LEU A 366 -3.36 18.78 -2.83
N SER A 367 -2.78 19.33 -1.76
CA SER A 367 -1.57 20.17 -1.88
C SER A 367 -0.28 19.34 -2.05
N LEU A 368 -0.37 18.02 -1.91
CA LEU A 368 0.72 17.08 -2.11
C LEU A 368 0.47 16.23 -3.37
N LEU A 369 1.52 15.64 -3.94
CA LEU A 369 1.41 14.71 -5.06
C LEU A 369 1.11 13.27 -4.62
N THR A 370 1.18 13.01 -3.33
CA THR A 370 1.03 11.69 -2.72
C THR A 370 -0.44 11.23 -2.69
N GLY A 371 -0.65 9.92 -2.60
CA GLY A 371 -1.99 9.31 -2.56
C GLY A 371 -2.81 9.49 -3.84
N SER A 372 -2.16 9.57 -5.01
CA SER A 372 -2.77 10.07 -6.25
C SER A 372 -2.36 9.30 -7.49
N ILE A 373 -3.15 9.39 -8.52
CA ILE A 373 -2.70 9.24 -9.92
C ILE A 373 -2.46 10.64 -10.46
N LEU A 374 -1.24 10.90 -10.93
CA LEU A 374 -0.84 12.16 -11.55
C LEU A 374 -0.90 12.03 -13.07
N ARG A 375 -1.10 13.15 -13.77
CA ARG A 375 -1.15 13.21 -15.24
C ARG A 375 -0.44 14.47 -15.73
N ILE A 376 0.58 14.28 -16.58
CA ILE A 376 1.42 15.35 -17.11
C ILE A 376 1.63 15.22 -18.62
N ASP A 377 1.87 16.35 -19.27
CA ASP A 377 2.22 16.47 -20.68
C ASP A 377 3.75 16.62 -20.80
N VAL A 378 4.41 15.59 -21.30
CA VAL A 378 5.88 15.51 -21.40
C VAL A 378 6.43 16.13 -22.67
N ASP A 379 5.57 16.47 -23.65
CA ASP A 379 5.95 17.07 -24.91
C ASP A 379 6.12 18.58 -24.84
N ARG A 380 5.56 19.18 -23.81
CA ARG A 380 5.60 20.62 -23.59
C ARG A 380 6.16 20.94 -22.21
N THR A 381 6.64 22.17 -22.06
CA THR A 381 7.04 22.75 -20.77
C THR A 381 6.11 23.88 -20.41
N GLN A 382 5.90 24.11 -19.13
CA GLN A 382 5.06 25.20 -18.64
C GLN A 382 5.75 25.90 -17.47
N ASP A 383 5.92 27.21 -17.55
CA ASP A 383 6.60 28.03 -16.54
C ASP A 383 7.99 27.45 -16.18
N SER A 384 8.21 27.13 -14.90
CA SER A 384 9.44 26.50 -14.41
C SER A 384 9.41 24.97 -14.44
N LEU A 385 8.30 24.36 -14.90
CA LEU A 385 8.16 22.91 -14.94
C LEU A 385 8.83 22.32 -16.19
N ALA A 386 9.45 21.16 -16.03
CA ALA A 386 10.01 20.40 -17.14
C ALA A 386 8.95 19.65 -18.00
N TYR A 387 7.68 19.85 -17.71
CA TYR A 387 6.48 19.32 -18.37
C TYR A 387 5.39 20.38 -18.36
N ALA A 388 4.27 20.14 -19.05
CA ALA A 388 3.08 20.98 -18.93
C ALA A 388 1.94 20.24 -18.21
N ILE A 389 0.98 21.01 -17.72
CA ILE A 389 -0.25 20.49 -17.13
C ILE A 389 -1.31 20.38 -18.24
N PRO A 390 -1.89 19.20 -18.49
CA PRO A 390 -2.99 19.06 -19.45
C PRO A 390 -4.16 19.99 -19.14
N ALA A 391 -4.75 20.57 -20.19
CA ALA A 391 -5.78 21.62 -20.06
C ALA A 391 -7.04 21.15 -19.31
N ASP A 392 -7.33 19.87 -19.37
CA ASP A 392 -8.49 19.20 -18.78
C ASP A 392 -8.19 18.46 -17.46
N ASN A 393 -6.99 18.66 -16.86
CA ASN A 393 -6.74 18.18 -15.51
C ASN A 393 -7.75 18.80 -14.52
N PRO A 394 -8.30 17.99 -13.59
CA PRO A 394 -9.48 18.39 -12.80
C PRO A 394 -9.18 19.52 -11.81
N PHE A 395 -7.95 19.63 -11.35
CA PHE A 395 -7.54 20.64 -10.35
C PHE A 395 -6.75 21.80 -10.97
N ARG A 396 -6.70 21.88 -12.31
CA ARG A 396 -6.01 22.97 -12.98
C ARG A 396 -6.65 24.32 -12.67
N LYS A 397 -5.82 25.28 -12.28
CA LYS A 397 -6.24 26.68 -12.07
C LYS A 397 -6.56 27.31 -13.41
N ARG A 398 -7.75 27.87 -13.54
CA ARG A 398 -8.19 28.56 -14.75
C ARG A 398 -8.17 30.07 -14.51
N PRO A 399 -7.50 30.87 -15.34
CA PRO A 399 -7.54 32.34 -15.21
C PRO A 399 -8.97 32.86 -15.14
N GLY A 400 -9.23 33.79 -14.22
CA GLY A 400 -10.55 34.38 -14.05
C GLY A 400 -11.59 33.55 -13.30
N THR A 401 -11.27 32.31 -12.88
CA THR A 401 -12.16 31.49 -12.06
C THR A 401 -11.71 31.48 -10.61
N ARG A 402 -12.65 31.76 -9.68
CA ARG A 402 -12.40 31.61 -8.24
C ARG A 402 -12.49 30.13 -7.87
N GLN A 403 -11.38 29.55 -7.50
CA GLN A 403 -11.35 28.19 -6.96
C GLN A 403 -12.01 28.14 -5.56
N PRO A 404 -12.75 27.07 -5.24
CA PRO A 404 -13.15 26.82 -3.85
C PRO A 404 -11.94 26.82 -2.93
N ALA A 405 -12.10 27.37 -1.72
CA ALA A 405 -10.97 27.55 -0.78
C ALA A 405 -10.19 26.24 -0.51
N GLN A 406 -10.88 25.10 -0.48
CA GLN A 406 -10.28 23.77 -0.31
C GLN A 406 -9.39 23.31 -1.49
N LEU A 407 -9.54 23.93 -2.66
CA LEU A 407 -8.76 23.62 -3.88
C LEU A 407 -7.69 24.68 -4.18
N ALA A 408 -7.61 25.76 -3.40
CA ALA A 408 -6.72 26.88 -3.68
C ALA A 408 -5.24 26.47 -3.80
N ASN A 409 -4.82 25.44 -3.02
CA ASN A 409 -3.46 24.90 -3.01
C ASN A 409 -3.36 23.54 -3.69
N ALA A 410 -4.39 23.08 -4.45
CA ALA A 410 -4.34 21.81 -5.12
C ALA A 410 -3.22 21.78 -6.16
N ARG A 411 -2.51 20.64 -6.20
CA ARG A 411 -1.50 20.35 -7.23
C ARG A 411 -2.21 20.02 -8.54
N GLU A 412 -1.84 20.74 -9.57
CA GLU A 412 -2.50 20.67 -10.89
C GLU A 412 -2.18 19.38 -11.65
N GLU A 413 -1.12 18.67 -11.25
CA GLU A 413 -0.74 17.37 -11.78
C GLU A 413 -1.71 16.25 -11.38
N ILE A 414 -2.48 16.42 -10.31
CA ILE A 414 -3.39 15.40 -9.79
C ILE A 414 -4.52 15.15 -10.79
N TRP A 415 -4.72 13.87 -11.15
CA TRP A 415 -5.81 13.40 -12.00
C TRP A 415 -6.91 12.70 -11.19
N ALA A 416 -6.53 11.92 -10.16
CA ALA A 416 -7.41 11.34 -9.17
C ALA A 416 -6.64 11.15 -7.86
N TYR A 417 -7.32 11.02 -6.73
CA TYR A 417 -6.70 10.96 -5.41
C TYR A 417 -7.45 10.05 -4.42
N GLY A 418 -6.99 10.00 -3.17
CA GLY A 418 -7.59 9.12 -2.17
C GLY A 418 -7.18 7.67 -2.34
N LEU A 419 -5.97 7.43 -2.81
CA LEU A 419 -5.35 6.12 -2.99
C LEU A 419 -4.27 5.92 -1.92
N ARG A 420 -4.06 4.67 -1.49
CA ARG A 420 -3.01 4.35 -0.53
C ARG A 420 -1.67 4.04 -1.21
N MET A 421 -1.66 3.02 -2.05
CA MET A 421 -0.47 2.61 -2.79
C MET A 421 -0.88 2.03 -4.14
N PRO A 422 -1.13 2.86 -5.15
CA PRO A 422 -1.44 2.44 -6.52
C PRO A 422 -0.18 1.83 -7.15
N TRP A 423 0.06 0.53 -6.88
CA TRP A 423 1.30 -0.16 -7.24
C TRP A 423 1.40 -0.38 -8.74
N ARG A 424 0.36 -0.99 -9.35
CA ARG A 424 0.28 -1.20 -10.80
C ARG A 424 -1.09 -0.76 -11.31
N PHE A 425 -1.11 -0.31 -12.55
CA PHE A 425 -2.34 0.05 -13.23
C PHE A 425 -2.23 -0.17 -14.75
N SER A 426 -3.35 -0.28 -15.43
CA SER A 426 -3.40 -0.48 -16.87
C SER A 426 -4.69 0.08 -17.47
N TRP A 427 -4.62 0.42 -18.74
CA TRP A 427 -5.77 0.83 -19.51
C TRP A 427 -6.45 -0.36 -20.17
N ASP A 428 -7.78 -0.43 -20.09
CA ASP A 428 -8.54 -1.31 -20.98
C ASP A 428 -8.58 -0.69 -22.38
N SER A 429 -7.93 -1.33 -23.33
CA SER A 429 -7.81 -0.84 -24.70
C SER A 429 -9.13 -0.65 -25.43
N LYS A 430 -10.24 -1.26 -24.94
CA LYS A 430 -11.57 -1.17 -25.55
C LYS A 430 -12.45 -0.11 -24.91
N THR A 431 -12.43 0.03 -23.59
CA THR A 431 -13.32 0.95 -22.86
C THR A 431 -12.64 2.26 -22.46
N GLY A 432 -11.30 2.30 -22.43
CA GLY A 432 -10.53 3.43 -21.92
C GLY A 432 -10.56 3.56 -20.40
N ASP A 433 -11.09 2.57 -19.68
CA ASP A 433 -11.07 2.59 -18.21
C ASP A 433 -9.67 2.32 -17.66
N LEU A 434 -9.25 3.13 -16.69
CA LEU A 434 -8.01 2.92 -15.94
C LEU A 434 -8.25 1.98 -14.76
N TRP A 435 -7.69 0.79 -14.83
CA TRP A 435 -7.73 -0.21 -13.76
C TRP A 435 -6.51 -0.09 -12.86
N VAL A 436 -6.72 -0.05 -11.55
CA VAL A 436 -5.67 0.19 -10.55
C VAL A 436 -5.75 -0.87 -9.45
N GLY A 437 -4.62 -1.47 -9.13
CA GLY A 437 -4.42 -2.25 -7.89
C GLY A 437 -3.92 -1.30 -6.80
N ASP A 438 -4.75 -1.06 -5.81
CA ASP A 438 -4.47 -0.15 -4.69
C ASP A 438 -4.26 -0.97 -3.42
N ILE A 439 -3.00 -1.13 -3.02
CA ILE A 439 -2.60 -1.96 -1.88
C ILE A 439 -3.16 -1.37 -0.59
N GLY A 440 -3.90 -2.18 0.12
CA GLY A 440 -4.62 -1.78 1.33
C GLY A 440 -3.77 -1.77 2.60
N GLN A 441 -4.41 -1.41 3.71
CA GLN A 441 -3.74 -1.23 5.00
C GLN A 441 -3.86 -2.47 5.89
N ASN A 442 -5.08 -2.80 6.32
CA ASN A 442 -5.33 -3.80 7.35
C ASN A 442 -6.39 -4.83 6.97
N LEU A 443 -7.42 -4.38 6.23
CA LEU A 443 -8.64 -5.15 6.02
C LEU A 443 -8.66 -5.79 4.65
N PHE A 444 -8.31 -5.01 3.63
CA PHE A 444 -8.60 -5.35 2.25
C PHE A 444 -7.47 -4.96 1.32
N GLU A 445 -7.42 -5.68 0.21
CA GLU A 445 -6.74 -5.28 -1.00
C GLU A 445 -7.78 -4.84 -2.03
N ASN A 446 -7.49 -3.84 -2.86
CA ASN A 446 -8.49 -3.18 -3.67
C ASN A 446 -8.15 -3.19 -5.16
N VAL A 447 -9.15 -3.53 -5.99
CA VAL A 447 -9.11 -3.33 -7.44
C VAL A 447 -10.11 -2.24 -7.79
N ARG A 448 -9.62 -1.18 -8.44
CA ARG A 448 -10.40 0.04 -8.74
C ARG A 448 -10.46 0.32 -10.23
N ILE A 449 -11.51 0.99 -10.67
CA ILE A 449 -11.55 1.77 -11.91
C ILE A 449 -11.50 3.23 -11.50
N VAL A 450 -10.51 3.95 -11.99
CA VAL A 450 -10.21 5.33 -11.60
C VAL A 450 -10.50 6.27 -12.75
N ARG A 451 -11.16 7.41 -12.48
CA ARG A 451 -11.48 8.42 -13.48
C ARG A 451 -11.08 9.81 -13.02
N ASN A 452 -11.12 10.73 -13.97
CA ASN A 452 -10.78 12.14 -13.80
C ASN A 452 -11.53 12.78 -12.62
N GLY A 453 -10.80 13.40 -11.68
CA GLY A 453 -11.33 14.17 -10.56
C GLY A 453 -11.84 13.35 -9.38
N GLU A 454 -11.78 12.04 -9.43
CA GLU A 454 -12.37 11.18 -8.41
C GLU A 454 -11.52 11.07 -7.14
N ASN A 455 -12.24 11.02 -5.99
CA ASN A 455 -11.70 10.70 -4.68
C ASN A 455 -12.00 9.23 -4.33
N HIS A 456 -10.97 8.40 -4.18
CA HIS A 456 -11.09 6.98 -3.87
C HIS A 456 -11.12 6.65 -2.38
N GLY A 457 -11.10 7.66 -1.53
CA GLY A 457 -11.51 7.58 -0.13
C GLY A 457 -10.43 7.23 0.89
N TRP A 458 -9.22 6.82 0.51
CA TRP A 458 -8.16 6.63 1.49
C TRP A 458 -7.73 7.98 2.10
N ASN A 459 -7.62 8.17 3.43
CA ASN A 459 -7.78 7.19 4.51
C ASN A 459 -9.13 7.30 5.25
N VAL A 460 -10.16 7.85 4.63
CA VAL A 460 -11.54 7.87 5.18
C VAL A 460 -12.15 6.48 5.08
N TYR A 461 -11.84 5.77 4.01
CA TYR A 461 -12.25 4.39 3.76
C TYR A 461 -11.05 3.49 3.45
N GLU A 462 -11.07 2.26 3.94
CA GLU A 462 -10.27 1.17 3.44
C GLU A 462 -11.20 0.21 2.68
N GLY A 463 -11.11 0.23 1.35
CA GLY A 463 -12.05 -0.50 0.51
C GLY A 463 -13.48 0.01 0.68
N PHE A 464 -14.37 -0.84 1.15
CA PHE A 464 -15.77 -0.50 1.46
C PHE A 464 -16.00 -0.12 2.93
N ALA A 465 -15.04 -0.37 3.81
CA ALA A 465 -15.20 -0.11 5.23
C ALA A 465 -14.73 1.31 5.60
N GLU A 466 -15.45 1.95 6.49
CA GLU A 466 -15.00 3.16 7.14
C GLU A 466 -13.71 2.88 7.92
N PHE A 467 -12.72 3.77 7.74
CA PHE A 467 -11.42 3.63 8.38
C PHE A 467 -11.18 4.76 9.39
N SER A 468 -11.25 6.03 8.96
CA SER A 468 -11.04 7.19 9.83
C SER A 468 -11.98 8.34 9.46
N ASP A 469 -12.52 9.03 10.46
CA ASP A 469 -13.31 10.25 10.26
C ASP A 469 -12.46 11.53 10.25
N ARG A 470 -11.19 11.42 10.62
CA ARG A 470 -10.30 12.56 10.86
C ARG A 470 -10.18 13.52 9.65
N PHE A 471 -10.11 12.94 8.45
CA PHE A 471 -9.97 13.70 7.19
C PHE A 471 -11.22 13.64 6.32
N ARG A 472 -12.34 13.14 6.88
CA ARG A 472 -13.63 13.11 6.18
C ARG A 472 -14.11 14.53 5.89
N ARG A 473 -14.48 14.78 4.63
CA ARG A 473 -15.03 16.08 4.20
C ARG A 473 -16.53 16.00 4.03
N LYS A 474 -17.24 16.98 4.55
CA LYS A 474 -18.70 17.09 4.37
C LYS A 474 -19.03 17.36 2.90
N GLY A 475 -19.92 16.57 2.33
CA GLY A 475 -20.37 16.71 0.94
C GLY A 475 -19.41 16.09 -0.10
N GLU A 476 -18.31 15.48 0.32
CA GLU A 476 -17.39 14.76 -0.57
C GLU A 476 -17.99 13.43 -1.01
N THR A 477 -17.79 13.08 -2.28
CA THR A 477 -18.15 11.77 -2.83
C THR A 477 -16.92 10.88 -2.88
N TYR A 478 -16.97 9.76 -2.16
CA TYR A 478 -15.91 8.76 -2.15
C TYR A 478 -16.28 7.58 -3.05
N ILE A 479 -15.42 7.26 -4.01
CA ILE A 479 -15.67 6.21 -5.00
C ILE A 479 -15.18 4.86 -4.48
N PRO A 480 -16.08 3.87 -4.30
CA PRO A 480 -15.70 2.55 -3.82
C PRO A 480 -14.92 1.77 -4.89
N PRO A 481 -14.14 0.73 -4.48
CA PRO A 481 -13.50 -0.18 -5.43
C PRO A 481 -14.53 -1.06 -6.17
N VAL A 482 -14.10 -1.66 -7.28
CA VAL A 482 -14.86 -2.73 -7.96
C VAL A 482 -14.82 -4.00 -7.13
N LEU A 483 -13.64 -4.30 -6.58
CA LEU A 483 -13.41 -5.46 -5.72
C LEU A 483 -12.55 -5.05 -4.53
N SER A 484 -12.96 -5.49 -3.34
CA SER A 484 -12.09 -5.60 -2.17
C SER A 484 -12.04 -7.06 -1.74
N TYR A 485 -10.85 -7.63 -1.61
CA TYR A 485 -10.70 -8.98 -1.07
C TYR A 485 -10.00 -8.96 0.29
N ARG A 486 -10.36 -9.93 1.13
CA ARG A 486 -9.94 -9.99 2.52
C ARG A 486 -8.53 -10.53 2.65
N ARG A 487 -7.88 -10.25 3.76
CA ARG A 487 -6.53 -10.72 4.11
C ARG A 487 -6.35 -12.24 4.06
N LYS A 488 -7.40 -13.03 4.24
CA LYS A 488 -7.36 -14.49 4.07
C LYS A 488 -7.12 -14.92 2.61
N GLU A 489 -7.47 -14.07 1.66
CA GLU A 489 -7.25 -14.32 0.24
C GLU A 489 -5.86 -13.87 -0.21
N GLY A 490 -5.39 -12.73 0.31
CA GLY A 490 -4.10 -12.16 -0.02
C GLY A 490 -3.86 -10.84 0.71
N VAL A 491 -2.66 -10.29 0.62
CA VAL A 491 -2.24 -9.13 1.41
C VAL A 491 -1.48 -8.05 0.63
N SER A 492 -1.37 -8.21 -0.72
CA SER A 492 -0.69 -7.22 -1.57
C SER A 492 -1.11 -7.40 -3.03
N VAL A 493 -2.10 -6.62 -3.45
CA VAL A 493 -2.65 -6.70 -4.82
C VAL A 493 -1.63 -6.27 -5.87
N THR A 494 -1.53 -7.06 -6.94
CA THR A 494 -0.78 -6.73 -8.16
C THR A 494 -1.76 -6.64 -9.33
N ALA A 495 -2.04 -5.43 -9.80
CA ALA A 495 -2.89 -5.24 -10.98
C ALA A 495 -2.21 -5.77 -12.24
N GLY A 496 -3.00 -6.37 -13.10
CA GLY A 496 -2.61 -6.77 -14.44
C GLY A 496 -3.41 -6.00 -15.50
N TYR A 497 -4.07 -6.70 -16.40
CA TYR A 497 -4.73 -6.09 -17.56
C TYR A 497 -6.13 -6.69 -17.79
N VAL A 498 -6.99 -5.95 -18.49
CA VAL A 498 -8.19 -6.51 -19.09
C VAL A 498 -7.79 -7.34 -20.30
N TYR A 499 -8.13 -8.64 -20.29
CA TYR A 499 -7.76 -9.52 -21.37
C TYR A 499 -8.53 -9.21 -22.66
N ARG A 500 -7.79 -8.91 -23.74
CA ARG A 500 -8.36 -8.50 -25.04
C ARG A 500 -7.74 -9.23 -26.23
N ALA A 501 -6.85 -10.22 -26.01
CA ALA A 501 -6.17 -10.93 -27.09
C ALA A 501 -7.12 -11.76 -27.96
N LYS A 502 -7.87 -12.69 -27.38
CA LYS A 502 -8.75 -13.62 -28.10
C LYS A 502 -10.21 -13.37 -27.76
N ARG A 503 -11.01 -12.96 -28.75
CA ARG A 503 -12.45 -12.63 -28.56
C ARG A 503 -13.28 -13.85 -28.15
N GLU A 504 -12.90 -15.05 -28.61
CA GLU A 504 -13.55 -16.33 -28.32
C GLU A 504 -13.24 -16.86 -26.91
N SER A 505 -12.23 -16.33 -26.25
CA SER A 505 -11.89 -16.73 -24.90
C SER A 505 -12.97 -16.33 -23.89
N SER A 506 -13.29 -17.23 -22.96
CA SER A 506 -14.19 -16.94 -21.84
C SER A 506 -13.68 -15.81 -20.93
N TYR A 507 -12.40 -15.49 -21.02
CA TYR A 507 -11.74 -14.40 -20.31
C TYR A 507 -11.83 -13.03 -21.02
N TYR A 508 -12.35 -12.99 -22.26
CA TYR A 508 -12.41 -11.72 -22.98
C TYR A 508 -13.23 -10.67 -22.23
N GLY A 509 -12.59 -9.58 -21.86
CA GLY A 509 -13.17 -8.52 -21.03
C GLY A 509 -13.01 -8.68 -19.53
N ALA A 510 -12.44 -9.78 -19.08
CA ALA A 510 -12.11 -9.93 -17.65
C ALA A 510 -10.79 -9.22 -17.30
N PHE A 511 -10.78 -8.50 -16.18
CA PHE A 511 -9.55 -7.95 -15.60
C PHE A 511 -8.81 -9.07 -14.86
N ILE A 512 -7.55 -9.29 -15.23
CA ILE A 512 -6.68 -10.30 -14.63
C ILE A 512 -5.70 -9.60 -13.71
N PHE A 513 -5.56 -10.11 -12.49
CA PHE A 513 -4.71 -9.55 -11.44
C PHE A 513 -4.20 -10.66 -10.51
N ALA A 514 -3.28 -10.35 -9.63
CA ALA A 514 -2.70 -11.31 -8.71
C ALA A 514 -2.51 -10.69 -7.31
N ASP A 515 -2.09 -11.54 -6.37
CA ASP A 515 -1.60 -11.10 -5.06
C ASP A 515 -0.16 -11.58 -4.86
N PHE A 516 0.69 -10.67 -4.46
CA PHE A 516 2.12 -10.89 -4.31
C PHE A 516 2.45 -11.97 -3.27
N GLU A 517 1.81 -11.94 -2.10
CA GLU A 517 2.14 -12.86 -1.02
C GLU A 517 1.44 -14.22 -1.16
N SER A 518 0.15 -14.23 -1.51
CA SER A 518 -0.58 -15.49 -1.70
C SER A 518 -0.25 -16.19 -3.02
N LYS A 519 0.39 -15.49 -3.96
CA LYS A 519 0.75 -15.96 -5.31
C LYS A 519 -0.45 -16.35 -6.18
N ARG A 520 -1.67 -16.06 -5.72
CA ARG A 520 -2.91 -16.37 -6.44
C ARG A 520 -3.08 -15.43 -7.62
N ILE A 521 -3.63 -15.94 -8.70
CA ILE A 521 -4.02 -15.17 -9.89
C ILE A 521 -5.52 -15.27 -10.02
N TRP A 522 -6.18 -14.11 -10.21
CA TRP A 522 -7.62 -13.99 -10.34
C TRP A 522 -8.02 -13.34 -11.67
N ALA A 523 -9.25 -13.57 -12.06
CA ALA A 523 -9.95 -12.83 -13.09
C ALA A 523 -11.27 -12.30 -12.53
N LEU A 524 -11.67 -11.08 -12.90
CA LEU A 524 -12.96 -10.51 -12.54
C LEU A 524 -13.64 -9.85 -13.75
N THR A 525 -14.97 -9.87 -13.74
CA THR A 525 -15.79 -9.02 -14.63
C THR A 525 -16.63 -8.08 -13.81
N GLN A 526 -16.97 -6.92 -14.40
CA GLN A 526 -17.78 -5.89 -13.78
C GLN A 526 -18.82 -5.35 -14.77
N LYS A 527 -19.85 -4.71 -14.23
CA LYS A 527 -20.80 -3.87 -14.96
C LYS A 527 -21.04 -2.60 -14.15
N ASP A 528 -20.90 -1.45 -14.76
CA ASP A 528 -21.08 -0.14 -14.12
C ASP A 528 -20.26 0.00 -12.82
N ARG A 529 -18.99 -0.50 -12.85
CA ARG A 529 -18.05 -0.54 -11.72
C ARG A 529 -18.51 -1.41 -10.54
N LYS A 530 -19.51 -2.25 -10.73
CA LYS A 530 -19.96 -3.23 -9.75
C LYS A 530 -19.45 -4.61 -10.15
N LEU A 531 -18.90 -5.34 -9.20
CA LEU A 531 -18.43 -6.72 -9.41
C LEU A 531 -19.58 -7.60 -9.92
N VAL A 532 -19.35 -8.30 -11.01
CA VAL A 532 -20.27 -9.33 -11.54
C VAL A 532 -19.79 -10.72 -11.18
N LYS A 533 -18.50 -11.00 -11.44
CA LYS A 533 -17.89 -12.30 -11.18
C LYS A 533 -16.42 -12.11 -10.82
N VAL A 534 -15.92 -12.93 -9.89
CA VAL A 534 -14.48 -13.09 -9.63
C VAL A 534 -14.17 -14.56 -9.38
N ARG A 535 -13.04 -15.03 -9.93
CA ARG A 535 -12.54 -16.41 -9.75
C ARG A 535 -11.04 -16.43 -9.61
N GLN A 536 -10.54 -17.32 -8.78
CA GLN A 536 -9.13 -17.71 -8.83
C GLN A 536 -8.92 -18.57 -10.06
N ILE A 537 -7.97 -18.18 -10.92
CA ILE A 537 -7.71 -18.88 -12.20
C ILE A 537 -6.40 -19.65 -12.17
N GLY A 538 -5.53 -19.39 -11.21
CA GLY A 538 -4.25 -20.07 -11.09
C GLY A 538 -3.45 -19.60 -9.86
N THR A 539 -2.19 -20.07 -9.83
CA THR A 539 -1.20 -19.67 -8.82
C THR A 539 0.15 -19.52 -9.50
N CYS A 540 0.85 -18.43 -9.23
CA CYS A 540 2.20 -18.21 -9.73
C CYS A 540 3.21 -19.05 -8.91
N PRO A 541 4.24 -19.63 -9.53
CA PRO A 541 5.31 -20.31 -8.78
C PRO A 541 6.09 -19.35 -7.87
N GLU A 542 6.27 -18.11 -8.30
CA GLU A 542 6.95 -17.04 -7.61
C GLU A 542 5.96 -15.94 -7.17
N LYS A 543 6.42 -14.96 -6.38
CA LYS A 543 5.60 -13.81 -5.99
C LYS A 543 5.33 -12.89 -7.19
N PRO A 544 4.09 -12.78 -7.70
CA PRO A 544 3.78 -11.98 -8.88
C PRO A 544 3.78 -10.50 -8.54
N CYS A 545 4.82 -9.78 -8.93
CA CYS A 545 4.96 -8.35 -8.63
C CYS A 545 4.46 -7.42 -9.73
N SER A 546 4.27 -7.94 -10.95
CA SER A 546 3.79 -7.15 -12.10
C SER A 546 3.27 -8.06 -13.21
N PHE A 547 2.58 -7.43 -14.15
CA PHE A 547 2.16 -8.03 -15.41
C PHE A 547 2.71 -7.22 -16.58
N GLY A 548 2.71 -7.84 -17.77
CA GLY A 548 2.92 -7.19 -19.06
C GLY A 548 2.02 -7.80 -20.11
N ILE A 549 1.94 -7.15 -21.26
CA ILE A 549 1.26 -7.67 -22.45
C ILE A 549 2.25 -7.70 -23.61
N ASP A 550 2.11 -8.69 -24.49
CA ASP A 550 2.84 -8.71 -25.74
C ASP A 550 2.11 -7.90 -26.84
N ALA A 551 2.68 -7.89 -28.04
CA ALA A 551 2.11 -7.17 -29.18
C ALA A 551 0.72 -7.70 -29.62
N HIS A 552 0.32 -8.90 -29.19
CA HIS A 552 -0.95 -9.52 -29.47
C HIS A 552 -1.95 -9.40 -28.31
N GLY A 553 -1.54 -8.78 -27.18
CA GLY A 553 -2.35 -8.63 -25.98
C GLY A 553 -2.35 -9.85 -25.06
N GLU A 554 -1.48 -10.86 -25.32
CA GLU A 554 -1.31 -11.99 -24.42
C GLU A 554 -0.53 -11.59 -23.18
N LEU A 555 -0.90 -12.19 -22.04
CA LEU A 555 -0.44 -11.76 -20.73
C LEU A 555 0.87 -12.42 -20.30
N MET A 556 1.74 -11.64 -19.72
CA MET A 556 2.94 -12.08 -19.02
C MET A 556 2.83 -11.76 -17.53
N VAL A 557 3.39 -12.62 -16.68
CA VAL A 557 3.46 -12.46 -15.23
C VAL A 557 4.91 -12.41 -14.82
N ILE A 558 5.29 -11.43 -14.04
CA ILE A 558 6.65 -11.28 -13.49
C ILE A 558 6.67 -11.85 -12.08
N GLY A 559 7.50 -12.87 -11.87
CA GLY A 559 7.88 -13.39 -10.56
C GLY A 559 9.04 -12.58 -9.99
N TYR A 560 8.90 -12.10 -8.77
CA TYR A 560 9.89 -11.23 -8.10
C TYR A 560 11.23 -11.94 -7.83
N GLU A 561 11.21 -13.28 -7.73
CA GLU A 561 12.38 -14.10 -7.51
C GLU A 561 13.22 -14.32 -8.80
N GLY A 562 12.79 -13.80 -9.96
CA GLY A 562 13.63 -13.71 -11.15
C GLY A 562 13.11 -14.37 -12.41
N SER A 563 11.88 -14.86 -12.43
CA SER A 563 11.29 -15.50 -13.59
C SER A 563 10.17 -14.70 -14.22
N ILE A 564 10.02 -14.85 -15.52
CA ILE A 564 8.93 -14.26 -16.30
C ILE A 564 8.15 -15.41 -16.94
N TYR A 565 6.83 -15.34 -16.86
CA TYR A 565 5.94 -16.37 -17.34
C TYR A 565 4.95 -15.80 -18.36
N ARG A 566 4.59 -16.60 -19.36
CA ARG A 566 3.40 -16.40 -20.18
C ARG A 566 2.20 -17.00 -19.44
N LEU A 567 1.11 -16.25 -19.31
CA LEU A 567 -0.15 -16.76 -18.77
C LEU A 567 -0.98 -17.38 -19.91
N VAL A 568 -1.14 -18.71 -19.90
CA VAL A 568 -1.85 -19.46 -20.93
C VAL A 568 -3.28 -19.74 -20.45
N LEU A 569 -4.25 -19.17 -21.15
CA LEU A 569 -5.69 -19.24 -20.83
C LEU A 569 -6.47 -20.23 -21.70
N ASP A 570 -5.86 -20.79 -22.74
CA ASP A 570 -6.54 -21.56 -23.80
C ASP A 570 -7.33 -22.76 -23.28
N ASP A 571 -6.80 -23.47 -22.28
CA ASP A 571 -7.44 -24.65 -21.67
C ASP A 571 -8.28 -24.31 -20.43
N SER A 572 -8.29 -23.06 -20.01
CA SER A 572 -9.00 -22.58 -18.81
C SER A 572 -10.36 -21.99 -19.20
N VAL A 573 -11.34 -22.13 -18.31
CA VAL A 573 -12.68 -21.58 -18.53
C VAL A 573 -13.05 -20.70 -17.34
N PHE A 574 -13.45 -19.46 -17.64
CA PHE A 574 -13.93 -18.50 -16.64
C PHE A 574 -15.42 -18.71 -16.39
N GLU A 575 -15.77 -19.68 -15.53
CA GLU A 575 -17.14 -20.06 -15.16
C GLU A 575 -17.66 -19.31 -13.91
#